data_1207f97f15f14e5040eecd59d77c567b
#
_entry.id   1207f97f15f14e5040eecd59d77c567b
#
_cell.length_a   1.000
_cell.length_b   1.000
_cell.length_c   1.000
_cell.angle_alpha   90.00
_cell.angle_beta   90.00
_cell.angle_gamma   90.00
#
_symmetry.space_group_name_H-M   'P 1'
#
loop_
_entity.id
_entity.type
_entity.pdbx_description
1 polymer ?
#
loop_
_entity_poly.entity_id
_entity_poly.type
_entity_poly.pdbx_seq_one_letter_code
_entity_poly.pdbx_strand_id
1 'polypeptide(L)'
;MAVSPTIRRRRLAAELRRLRHDAGMSIEDVAADLGWQPSKLSRVENRQIGISTADVRKLLDLYKAEDREYRDELVDMARRATERGWWQSFGTGVVPAALANLIGLETEARTIRSYEPELVPGLLQTEAYARMIPRA
;
A
#
# COMPACT_ATOMS: atom_id res chain seq x y z
N MET A 1 12.58 -2.91 10.20
CA MET A 1 12.34 -3.42 8.84
C MET A 1 11.10 -2.72 8.29
N ALA A 2 11.23 -2.05 7.17
CA ALA A 2 10.10 -1.38 6.55
C ALA A 2 9.11 -2.45 6.03
N VAL A 3 7.91 -2.48 6.60
CA VAL A 3 6.80 -3.27 6.05
C VAL A 3 6.56 -2.75 4.63
N SER A 4 6.61 -3.63 3.65
CA SER A 4 6.37 -3.25 2.26
C SER A 4 5.00 -2.59 2.13
N PRO A 5 4.91 -1.43 1.48
CA PRO A 5 3.63 -0.76 1.33
C PRO A 5 2.69 -1.63 0.49
N THR A 6 1.50 -1.89 1.00
CA THR A 6 0.44 -2.56 0.25
C THR A 6 0.06 -1.73 -0.99
N ILE A 7 -0.57 -2.35 -1.97
CA ILE A 7 -1.11 -1.61 -3.13
C ILE A 7 -2.05 -0.49 -2.66
N ARG A 8 -2.85 -0.75 -1.61
CA ARG A 8 -3.77 0.26 -1.04
C ARG A 8 -3.01 1.49 -0.56
N ARG A 9 -1.89 1.29 0.15
CA ARG A 9 -1.04 2.41 0.57
C ARG A 9 -0.46 3.17 -0.62
N ARG A 10 -0.05 2.45 -1.67
CA ARG A 10 0.46 3.05 -2.91
C ARG A 10 -0.61 3.88 -3.61
N ARG A 11 -1.83 3.33 -3.74
CA ARG A 11 -2.95 4.02 -4.36
C ARG A 11 -3.37 5.23 -3.54
N LEU A 12 -3.53 5.07 -2.22
CA LEU A 12 -3.88 6.16 -1.32
C LEU A 12 -2.86 7.31 -1.39
N ALA A 13 -1.56 7.01 -1.32
CA ALA A 13 -0.50 8.02 -1.40
C ALA A 13 -0.53 8.77 -2.73
N ALA A 14 -0.76 8.07 -3.85
CA ALA A 14 -0.88 8.68 -5.17
C ALA A 14 -2.10 9.61 -5.27
N GLU A 15 -3.26 9.18 -4.74
CA GLU A 15 -4.49 9.97 -4.73
C GLU A 15 -4.38 11.22 -3.84
N LEU A 16 -3.80 11.09 -2.65
CA LEU A 16 -3.57 12.25 -1.76
C LEU A 16 -2.63 13.26 -2.41
N ARG A 17 -1.56 12.78 -3.06
CA ARG A 17 -0.64 13.64 -3.79
C ARG A 17 -1.33 14.34 -4.98
N ARG A 18 -2.16 13.63 -5.74
CA ARG A 18 -2.94 14.19 -6.84
C ARG A 18 -3.87 15.30 -6.33
N LEU A 19 -4.66 15.02 -5.29
CA LEU A 19 -5.58 15.99 -4.70
C LEU A 19 -4.85 17.26 -4.21
N ARG A 20 -3.68 17.11 -3.59
CA ARG A 20 -2.85 18.25 -3.19
C ARG A 20 -2.45 19.11 -4.39
N HIS A 21 -1.98 18.48 -5.47
CA HIS A 21 -1.61 19.19 -6.69
C HIS A 21 -2.82 19.88 -7.35
N ASP A 22 -3.97 19.21 -7.39
CA ASP A 22 -5.22 19.76 -7.93
C ASP A 22 -5.69 20.97 -7.09
N ALA A 23 -5.45 20.95 -5.77
CA ALA A 23 -5.68 22.09 -4.89
C ALA A 23 -4.62 23.21 -4.99
N GLY A 24 -3.56 23.03 -5.80
CA GLY A 24 -2.49 24.01 -5.99
C GLY A 24 -1.60 24.20 -4.75
N MET A 25 -1.58 23.25 -3.81
CA MET A 25 -0.86 23.38 -2.53
C MET A 25 0.52 22.71 -2.57
N SER A 26 1.51 23.37 -1.97
CA SER A 26 2.81 22.76 -1.67
C SER A 26 2.74 21.85 -0.44
N ILE A 27 3.76 21.05 -0.20
CA ILE A 27 3.87 20.24 1.03
C ILE A 27 3.95 21.16 2.26
N GLU A 28 4.65 22.25 2.12
CA GLU A 28 4.85 23.27 3.15
C GLU A 28 3.55 23.96 3.53
N ASP A 29 2.71 24.34 2.56
CA ASP A 29 1.40 24.93 2.77
C ASP A 29 0.49 24.00 3.58
N VAL A 30 0.38 22.75 3.15
CA VAL A 30 -0.44 21.74 3.84
C VAL A 30 0.07 21.48 5.26
N ALA A 31 1.39 21.41 5.43
CA ALA A 31 1.99 21.21 6.74
C ALA A 31 1.71 22.39 7.67
N ALA A 32 1.80 23.62 7.17
CA ALA A 32 1.49 24.84 7.95
C ALA A 32 0.01 24.85 8.38
N ASP A 33 -0.92 24.59 7.46
CA ASP A 33 -2.36 24.62 7.74
C ASP A 33 -2.80 23.54 8.74
N LEU A 34 -2.16 22.37 8.71
CA LEU A 34 -2.50 21.25 9.60
C LEU A 34 -1.64 21.20 10.88
N GLY A 35 -0.67 22.09 11.02
CA GLY A 35 0.29 22.06 12.14
C GLY A 35 1.19 20.83 12.10
N TRP A 36 1.55 20.35 10.90
CA TRP A 36 2.40 19.18 10.72
C TRP A 36 3.84 19.58 10.38
N GLN A 37 4.74 18.61 10.57
CA GLN A 37 6.07 18.71 9.97
C GLN A 37 5.97 18.38 8.48
N PRO A 38 6.57 19.16 7.55
CA PRO A 38 6.57 18.90 6.11
C PRO A 38 7.06 17.49 5.78
N SER A 39 8.03 16.98 6.52
CA SER A 39 8.56 15.62 6.38
C SER A 39 7.50 14.54 6.61
N LYS A 40 6.47 14.78 7.44
CA LYS A 40 5.38 13.81 7.66
C LYS A 40 4.61 13.59 6.35
N LEU A 41 4.14 14.66 5.70
CA LEU A 41 3.37 14.57 4.47
C LEU A 41 4.22 14.00 3.33
N SER A 42 5.47 14.47 3.19
CA SER A 42 6.42 13.92 2.20
C SER A 42 6.59 12.40 2.36
N ARG A 43 6.77 11.90 3.58
CA ARG A 43 6.92 10.46 3.85
C ARG A 43 5.65 9.67 3.54
N VAL A 44 4.46 10.24 3.77
CA VAL A 44 3.17 9.64 3.40
C VAL A 44 3.07 9.51 1.87
N GLU A 45 3.29 10.60 1.14
CA GLU A 45 3.21 10.63 -0.33
C GLU A 45 4.27 9.74 -1.00
N ASN A 46 5.45 9.61 -0.37
CA ASN A 46 6.51 8.70 -0.81
C ASN A 46 6.33 7.26 -0.27
N ARG A 47 5.22 6.96 0.38
CA ARG A 47 4.86 5.60 0.83
C ARG A 47 5.78 5.03 1.91
N GLN A 48 6.57 5.87 2.57
CA GLN A 48 7.50 5.47 3.63
C GLN A 48 6.77 5.17 4.94
N ILE A 49 5.70 5.92 5.23
CA ILE A 49 4.85 5.71 6.40
C ILE A 49 3.39 5.58 6.00
N GLY A 50 2.58 4.96 6.87
CA GLY A 50 1.13 4.96 6.77
C GLY A 50 0.54 6.29 7.23
N ILE A 51 -0.76 6.47 6.98
CA ILE A 51 -1.51 7.63 7.43
C ILE A 51 -2.78 7.16 8.16
N SER A 52 -3.17 7.85 9.21
CA SER A 52 -4.39 7.56 9.96
C SER A 52 -5.64 8.00 9.19
N THR A 53 -6.78 7.35 9.44
CA THR A 53 -8.07 7.76 8.85
C THR A 53 -8.45 9.18 9.25
N ALA A 54 -8.10 9.61 10.46
CA ALA A 54 -8.32 10.98 10.92
C ALA A 54 -7.51 12.00 10.12
N ASP A 55 -6.24 11.68 9.85
CA ASP A 55 -5.36 12.55 9.05
C ASP A 55 -5.79 12.59 7.58
N VAL A 56 -6.27 11.47 7.03
CA VAL A 56 -6.85 11.47 5.66
C VAL A 56 -8.05 12.40 5.59
N ARG A 57 -8.97 12.36 6.56
CA ARG A 57 -10.12 13.28 6.59
C ARG A 57 -9.70 14.74 6.61
N LYS A 58 -8.70 15.11 7.45
CA LYS A 58 -8.16 16.47 7.49
C LYS A 58 -7.60 16.93 6.13
N LEU A 59 -6.86 16.05 5.45
CA LEU A 59 -6.34 16.35 4.12
C LEU A 59 -7.47 16.53 3.09
N LEU A 60 -8.50 15.66 3.12
CA LEU A 60 -9.64 15.75 2.21
C LEU A 60 -10.46 17.03 2.43
N ASP A 61 -10.59 17.48 3.68
CA ASP A 61 -11.24 18.76 4.02
C ASP A 61 -10.41 19.93 3.48
N LEU A 62 -9.10 19.91 3.70
CA LEU A 62 -8.19 20.95 3.23
C LEU A 62 -8.15 21.04 1.70
N TYR A 63 -8.13 19.90 1.01
CA TYR A 63 -8.14 19.82 -0.45
C TYR A 63 -9.52 20.06 -1.07
N LYS A 64 -10.55 20.29 -0.23
CA LYS A 64 -11.94 20.52 -0.67
C LYS A 64 -12.47 19.40 -1.56
N ALA A 65 -12.14 18.16 -1.24
CA ALA A 65 -12.71 17.02 -1.93
C ALA A 65 -14.19 16.89 -1.54
N GLU A 66 -15.11 17.20 -2.45
CA GLU A 66 -16.56 17.28 -2.15
C GLU A 66 -17.27 15.94 -2.31
N ASP A 67 -16.79 15.07 -3.17
CA ASP A 67 -17.41 13.77 -3.43
C ASP A 67 -17.30 12.86 -2.21
N ARG A 68 -18.46 12.61 -1.59
CA ARG A 68 -18.57 11.82 -0.36
C ARG A 68 -18.16 10.36 -0.57
N GLU A 69 -18.58 9.74 -1.67
CA GLU A 69 -18.29 8.34 -1.95
C GLU A 69 -16.77 8.15 -2.16
N TYR A 70 -16.16 9.04 -2.91
CA TYR A 70 -14.71 9.04 -3.12
C TYR A 70 -13.94 9.27 -1.80
N ARG A 71 -14.41 10.19 -0.94
CA ARG A 71 -13.82 10.42 0.39
C ARG A 71 -13.87 9.16 1.25
N ASP A 72 -15.04 8.51 1.29
CA ASP A 72 -15.24 7.29 2.07
C ASP A 72 -14.35 6.14 1.55
N GLU A 73 -14.14 6.03 0.24
CA GLU A 73 -13.21 5.09 -0.37
C GLU A 73 -11.78 5.32 0.10
N LEU A 74 -11.29 6.57 0.10
CA LEU A 74 -9.93 6.90 0.54
C LEU A 74 -9.72 6.66 2.04
N VAL A 75 -10.72 6.96 2.86
CA VAL A 75 -10.68 6.67 4.30
C VAL A 75 -10.67 5.16 4.55
N ASP A 76 -11.45 4.37 3.80
CA ASP A 76 -11.44 2.90 3.90
C ASP A 76 -10.10 2.31 3.46
N MET A 77 -9.49 2.85 2.41
CA MET A 77 -8.12 2.47 2.00
C MET A 77 -7.11 2.71 3.13
N ALA A 78 -7.20 3.85 3.83
CA ALA A 78 -6.30 4.14 4.96
C ALA A 78 -6.50 3.13 6.09
N ARG A 79 -7.74 2.81 6.43
CA ARG A 79 -8.08 1.81 7.45
C ARG A 79 -7.49 0.45 7.10
N ARG A 80 -7.76 -0.04 5.89
CA ARG A 80 -7.29 -1.36 5.44
C ARG A 80 -5.79 -1.42 5.19
N ALA A 81 -5.14 -0.28 4.92
CA ALA A 81 -3.68 -0.22 4.77
C ALA A 81 -2.93 -0.43 6.09
N THR A 82 -3.61 -0.33 7.24
CA THR A 82 -3.07 -0.62 8.56
C THR A 82 -3.34 -2.06 9.01
N GLU A 83 -4.24 -2.78 8.34
CA GLU A 83 -4.52 -4.18 8.63
C GLU A 83 -3.27 -5.03 8.35
N ARG A 84 -2.92 -5.87 9.30
CA ARG A 84 -1.81 -6.82 9.12
C ARG A 84 -2.23 -7.89 8.13
N GLY A 85 -1.42 -8.12 7.09
CA GLY A 85 -1.63 -9.25 6.21
C GLY A 85 -1.49 -10.57 6.98
N TRP A 86 -2.29 -11.58 6.64
CA TRP A 86 -2.28 -12.91 7.27
C TRP A 86 -0.88 -13.56 7.29
N TRP A 87 -0.04 -13.26 6.30
CA TRP A 87 1.33 -13.77 6.23
C TRP A 87 2.25 -13.22 7.32
N GLN A 88 1.89 -12.12 7.98
CA GLN A 88 2.66 -11.55 9.08
C GLN A 88 2.52 -12.36 10.38
N SER A 89 1.51 -13.22 10.47
CA SER A 89 1.30 -14.12 11.60
C SER A 89 2.35 -15.26 11.67
N PHE A 90 3.06 -15.53 10.58
CA PHE A 90 4.09 -16.58 10.54
C PHE A 90 5.42 -16.18 11.19
N GLY A 91 5.54 -14.96 11.71
CA GLY A 91 6.73 -14.45 12.39
C GLY A 91 7.69 -13.69 11.47
N THR A 92 8.56 -12.92 12.10
CA THR A 92 9.59 -12.12 11.39
C THR A 92 10.65 -13.04 10.80
N GLY A 93 10.87 -12.93 9.49
CA GLY A 93 11.93 -13.66 8.78
C GLY A 93 11.49 -14.97 8.11
N VAL A 94 10.28 -15.47 8.38
CA VAL A 94 9.75 -16.68 7.71
C VAL A 94 9.38 -16.38 6.25
N VAL A 95 8.82 -15.20 5.99
CA VAL A 95 8.46 -14.76 4.64
C VAL A 95 9.44 -13.67 4.20
N PRO A 96 10.27 -13.93 3.16
CA PRO A 96 11.16 -12.90 2.60
C PRO A 96 10.38 -11.68 2.14
N ALA A 97 10.99 -10.48 2.23
CA ALA A 97 10.32 -9.22 1.88
C ALA A 97 9.78 -9.20 0.43
N ALA A 98 10.52 -9.80 -0.51
CA ALA A 98 10.08 -9.93 -1.91
C ALA A 98 8.79 -10.78 -2.03
N LEU A 99 8.73 -11.90 -1.30
CA LEU A 99 7.56 -12.78 -1.29
C LEU A 99 6.38 -12.12 -0.58
N ALA A 100 6.60 -11.41 0.53
CA ALA A 100 5.56 -10.66 1.22
C ALA A 100 4.96 -9.57 0.32
N ASN A 101 5.78 -8.94 -0.52
CA ASN A 101 5.31 -8.00 -1.55
C ASN A 101 4.40 -8.69 -2.57
N LEU A 102 4.84 -9.84 -3.09
CA LEU A 102 4.08 -10.61 -4.07
C LEU A 102 2.74 -11.05 -3.50
N ILE A 103 2.72 -11.64 -2.30
CA ILE A 103 1.49 -12.05 -1.61
C ILE A 103 0.54 -10.86 -1.44
N GLY A 104 1.07 -9.69 -1.06
CA GLY A 104 0.27 -8.47 -0.94
C GLY A 104 -0.34 -8.02 -2.27
N LEU A 105 0.40 -8.15 -3.38
CA LEU A 105 -0.08 -7.87 -4.72
C LEU A 105 -1.16 -8.86 -5.15
N GLU A 106 -0.93 -10.14 -4.94
CA GLU A 106 -1.87 -11.22 -5.29
C GLU A 106 -3.19 -11.12 -4.53
N THR A 107 -3.14 -10.75 -3.24
CA THR A 107 -4.35 -10.61 -2.41
C THR A 107 -5.31 -9.52 -2.92
N GLU A 108 -4.80 -8.49 -3.60
CA GLU A 108 -5.59 -7.36 -4.11
C GLU A 108 -5.85 -7.44 -5.62
N ALA A 109 -5.22 -8.38 -6.32
CA ALA A 109 -5.34 -8.53 -7.77
C ALA A 109 -6.69 -9.15 -8.15
N ARG A 110 -7.39 -8.54 -9.13
CA ARG A 110 -8.57 -9.16 -9.77
C ARG A 110 -8.17 -10.25 -10.74
N THR A 111 -6.97 -10.17 -11.31
CA THR A 111 -6.46 -11.12 -12.29
C THR A 111 -4.95 -11.21 -12.12
N ILE A 112 -4.44 -12.43 -12.07
CA ILE A 112 -3.01 -12.73 -12.05
C ILE A 112 -2.68 -13.41 -13.37
N ARG A 113 -1.68 -12.90 -14.07
CA ARG A 113 -1.13 -13.51 -15.28
C ARG A 113 0.34 -13.79 -15.03
N SER A 114 0.71 -15.06 -15.04
CA SER A 114 2.09 -15.52 -14.96
C SER A 114 2.52 -16.18 -16.26
N TYR A 115 3.77 -16.00 -16.60
CA TYR A 115 4.42 -16.71 -17.70
C TYR A 115 5.66 -17.39 -17.14
N GLU A 116 5.61 -18.71 -17.08
CA GLU A 116 6.66 -19.56 -16.51
C GLU A 116 7.17 -20.50 -17.61
N PRO A 117 8.23 -20.14 -18.34
CA PRO A 117 8.70 -20.93 -19.47
C PRO A 117 9.42 -22.22 -19.04
N GLU A 118 9.94 -22.29 -17.81
CA GLU A 118 10.82 -23.39 -17.38
C GLU A 118 10.23 -24.22 -16.22
N LEU A 119 9.32 -23.63 -15.43
CA LEU A 119 8.77 -24.26 -14.23
C LEU A 119 7.25 -24.29 -14.27
N VAL A 120 6.65 -25.29 -13.65
CA VAL A 120 5.20 -25.29 -13.42
C VAL A 120 4.85 -24.17 -12.45
N PRO A 121 3.84 -23.31 -12.76
CA PRO A 121 3.39 -22.27 -11.85
C PRO A 121 3.09 -22.81 -10.45
N GLY A 122 3.52 -22.07 -9.40
CA GLY A 122 3.49 -22.53 -8.01
C GLY A 122 2.13 -23.09 -7.55
N LEU A 123 1.02 -22.47 -7.97
CA LEU A 123 -0.34 -22.94 -7.65
C LEU A 123 -0.73 -24.26 -8.30
N LEU A 124 -0.02 -24.70 -9.33
CA LEU A 124 -0.24 -25.98 -10.05
C LEU A 124 0.79 -27.04 -9.66
N GLN A 125 1.75 -26.71 -8.80
CA GLN A 125 2.78 -27.65 -8.37
C GLN A 125 2.22 -28.65 -7.36
N THR A 126 2.57 -29.92 -7.53
CA THR A 126 2.43 -30.92 -6.48
C THR A 126 3.57 -30.77 -5.47
N GLU A 127 3.37 -31.28 -4.25
CA GLU A 127 4.42 -31.29 -3.22
C GLU A 127 5.68 -32.00 -3.68
N ALA A 128 5.52 -33.15 -4.37
CA ALA A 128 6.63 -33.92 -4.93
C ALA A 128 7.43 -33.10 -5.94
N TYR A 129 6.76 -32.40 -6.85
CA TYR A 129 7.41 -31.55 -7.85
C TYR A 129 8.16 -30.38 -7.17
N ALA A 130 7.52 -29.68 -6.22
CA ALA A 130 8.14 -28.58 -5.51
C ALA A 130 9.39 -28.99 -4.73
N ARG A 131 9.44 -30.22 -4.21
CA ARG A 131 10.62 -30.76 -3.50
C ARG A 131 11.77 -31.13 -4.44
N MET A 132 11.49 -31.37 -5.72
CA MET A 132 12.51 -31.70 -6.72
C MET A 132 13.21 -30.48 -7.29
N ILE A 133 12.63 -29.28 -7.16
CA ILE A 133 13.24 -28.03 -7.65
C ILE A 133 14.45 -27.71 -6.78
N PRO A 134 15.66 -27.54 -7.37
CA PRO A 134 16.83 -27.12 -6.63
C PRO A 134 16.59 -25.78 -5.96
N ARG A 135 16.92 -25.66 -4.67
CA ARG A 135 16.94 -24.37 -4.00
C ARG A 135 18.20 -23.62 -4.47
N ALA A 136 18.00 -22.55 -5.24
CA ALA A 136 19.05 -21.61 -5.60
C ALA A 136 19.55 -20.82 -4.39
#